data_2f7c0480a81cbe23015730b168e920f1
#
_entry.id   2f7c0480a81cbe23015730b168e920f1
#
_cell.length_a   1.000
_cell.length_b   1.000
_cell.length_c   1.000
_cell.angle_alpha   90.00
_cell.angle_beta   90.00
_cell.angle_gamma   90.00
#
_symmetry.space_group_name_H-M   'P 1'
#
loop_
_entity.id
_entity.type
_entity.pdbx_description
1 polymer ?
#
loop_
_entity_poly.entity_id
_entity_poly.type
_entity_poly.pdbx_seq_one_letter_code
_entity_poly.pdbx_strand_id
1 'polypeptide(L)'
;MPAYRSKTSTHGRNMAGARALWRATGVTDEDFGKPIIAIANSFTQFVPGHVHLHNMGQLVAREIEKAGGLAKEFNTIAVDDGI
;
A
#
# COMPACT_ATOMS: atom_id res chain seq x y z
N MET A 1 -3.05 -12.88 18.62
CA MET A 1 -3.01 -11.97 17.46
C MET A 1 -3.14 -12.76 16.18
N PRO A 2 -3.98 -12.34 15.22
CA PRO A 2 -4.11 -13.07 13.96
C PRO A 2 -2.78 -13.11 13.19
N ALA A 3 -2.57 -14.22 12.50
CA ALA A 3 -1.38 -14.37 11.65
C ALA A 3 -1.71 -13.83 10.25
N TYR A 4 -1.35 -12.59 9.98
CA TYR A 4 -1.55 -11.98 8.67
C TYR A 4 -0.51 -12.47 7.68
N ARG A 5 -0.87 -12.49 6.38
CA ARG A 5 0.08 -12.88 5.32
C ARG A 5 1.32 -11.99 5.29
N SER A 6 1.14 -10.71 5.59
CA SER A 6 2.25 -9.75 5.61
C SER A 6 3.31 -10.08 6.67
N LYS A 7 2.98 -10.90 7.66
CA LYS A 7 3.93 -11.36 8.65
C LYS A 7 5.13 -12.08 8.02
N THR A 8 4.95 -12.67 6.86
CA THR A 8 6.04 -13.33 6.14
C THR A 8 7.22 -12.39 5.92
N SER A 9 6.97 -11.10 5.69
CA SER A 9 8.02 -10.11 5.42
C SER A 9 8.26 -9.14 6.58
N THR A 10 7.45 -9.21 7.67
CA THR A 10 7.56 -8.25 8.77
C THR A 10 8.05 -8.85 10.08
N HIS A 11 8.10 -10.17 10.19
CA HIS A 11 8.47 -10.85 11.44
C HIS A 11 9.54 -11.90 11.20
N GLY A 12 10.31 -12.16 12.24
CA GLY A 12 11.35 -13.16 12.21
C GLY A 12 12.72 -12.59 11.94
N ARG A 13 13.74 -13.28 12.45
CA ARG A 13 15.14 -12.84 12.33
C ARG A 13 15.62 -12.86 10.87
N ASN A 14 15.17 -13.84 10.10
CA ASN A 14 15.54 -13.97 8.69
C ASN A 14 14.90 -12.92 7.79
N MET A 15 13.95 -12.15 8.32
CA MET A 15 13.31 -11.06 7.58
C MET A 15 13.78 -9.67 8.02
N ALA A 16 14.94 -9.58 8.67
CA ALA A 16 15.48 -8.29 9.07
C ALA A 16 15.75 -7.38 7.86
N GLY A 17 16.23 -7.95 6.75
CA GLY A 17 16.44 -7.18 5.52
C GLY A 17 15.15 -6.67 4.93
N ALA A 18 14.09 -7.48 4.94
CA ALA A 18 12.77 -7.07 4.46
C ALA A 18 12.20 -5.94 5.33
N ARG A 19 12.37 -6.03 6.65
CA ARG A 19 11.94 -4.95 7.55
C ARG A 19 12.66 -3.65 7.27
N ALA A 20 13.95 -3.71 6.95
CA ALA A 20 14.73 -2.52 6.61
C ALA A 20 14.18 -1.85 5.36
N LEU A 21 13.79 -2.64 4.36
CA LEU A 21 13.16 -2.11 3.14
C LEU A 21 11.80 -1.47 3.45
N TRP A 22 11.00 -2.11 4.30
CA TRP A 22 9.73 -1.52 4.74
C TRP A 22 9.94 -0.19 5.44
N ARG A 23 10.94 -0.11 6.34
CA ARG A 23 11.26 1.14 7.04
C ARG A 23 11.64 2.26 6.07
N ALA A 24 12.35 1.92 5.00
CA ALA A 24 12.74 2.90 3.98
C ALA A 24 11.53 3.52 3.27
N THR A 25 10.36 2.85 3.29
CA THR A 25 9.11 3.39 2.73
C THR A 25 8.27 4.14 3.76
N GLY A 26 8.77 4.37 4.97
CA GLY A 26 8.07 5.10 6.02
C GLY A 26 7.36 4.25 7.05
N VAL A 27 7.50 2.94 7.00
CA VAL A 27 6.90 2.04 8.00
C VAL A 27 7.65 2.14 9.31
N THR A 28 6.93 2.30 10.42
CA THR A 28 7.51 2.42 11.76
C THR A 28 7.40 1.08 12.51
N ASP A 29 8.08 0.99 13.67
CA ASP A 29 8.02 -0.22 14.50
C ASP A 29 6.58 -0.56 14.92
N GLU A 30 5.75 0.45 15.16
CA GLU A 30 4.37 0.25 15.56
C GLU A 30 3.54 -0.38 14.45
N ASP A 31 3.93 -0.15 13.20
CA ASP A 31 3.19 -0.62 12.03
C ASP A 31 3.44 -2.10 11.71
N PHE A 32 4.54 -2.68 12.21
CA PHE A 32 4.86 -4.07 11.87
C PHE A 32 3.87 -5.11 12.43
N GLY A 33 3.07 -4.72 13.41
CA GLY A 33 2.01 -5.58 13.94
C GLY A 33 0.70 -5.51 13.16
N LYS A 34 0.59 -4.60 12.20
CA LYS A 34 -0.63 -4.38 11.42
C LYS A 34 -0.59 -5.16 10.11
N PRO A 35 -1.76 -5.57 9.58
CA PRO A 35 -1.80 -6.15 8.24
C PRO A 35 -1.45 -5.06 7.22
N ILE A 36 -0.65 -5.42 6.24
CA ILE A 36 -0.33 -4.54 5.12
C ILE A 36 -1.35 -4.79 4.02
N ILE A 37 -2.10 -3.76 3.67
CA ILE A 37 -3.16 -3.83 2.67
C ILE A 37 -2.68 -3.09 1.42
N ALA A 38 -2.57 -3.80 0.31
CA ALA A 38 -2.16 -3.20 -0.95
C ALA A 38 -3.36 -2.55 -1.64
N ILE A 39 -3.16 -1.33 -2.13
CA ILE A 39 -4.15 -0.63 -2.95
C ILE A 39 -3.62 -0.64 -4.38
N ALA A 40 -4.28 -1.40 -5.26
CA ALA A 40 -3.96 -1.38 -6.68
C ALA A 40 -4.77 -0.26 -7.34
N ASN A 41 -4.08 0.76 -7.82
CA ASN A 41 -4.69 1.92 -8.46
C ASN A 41 -4.21 2.02 -9.90
N SER A 42 -4.93 2.76 -10.72
CA SER A 42 -4.53 3.01 -12.11
C SER A 42 -4.47 4.51 -12.39
N PHE A 43 -4.04 5.29 -11.40
CA PHE A 43 -3.89 6.73 -11.56
C PHE A 43 -2.81 7.04 -12.59
N THR A 44 -3.10 8.02 -13.45
CA THR A 44 -2.11 8.63 -14.33
C THR A 44 -2.59 10.03 -14.69
N GLN A 45 -1.64 10.92 -14.96
CA GLN A 45 -1.95 12.28 -15.37
C GLN A 45 -2.28 12.37 -16.86
N PHE A 46 -1.98 11.33 -17.63
CA PHE A 46 -2.15 11.31 -19.08
C PHE A 46 -3.53 10.93 -19.55
N VAL A 47 -4.32 10.26 -18.71
CA VAL A 47 -5.65 9.78 -19.09
C VAL A 47 -6.72 10.52 -18.29
N PRO A 48 -7.58 11.33 -18.96
CA PRO A 48 -8.58 12.14 -18.26
C PRO A 48 -9.50 11.35 -17.32
N GLY A 49 -9.87 10.13 -17.71
CA GLY A 49 -10.74 9.29 -16.88
C GLY A 49 -10.06 8.73 -15.62
N HIS A 50 -8.74 8.87 -15.50
CA HIS A 50 -7.97 8.29 -14.40
C HIS A 50 -7.32 9.32 -13.47
N VAL A 51 -7.40 10.62 -13.81
CA VAL A 51 -6.72 11.66 -13.01
C VAL A 51 -7.26 11.77 -11.60
N HIS A 52 -8.56 11.51 -11.40
CA HIS A 52 -9.18 11.60 -10.08
C HIS A 52 -8.82 10.42 -9.16
N LEU A 53 -8.24 9.35 -9.71
CA LEU A 53 -7.93 8.14 -8.93
C LEU A 53 -6.85 8.39 -7.88
N HIS A 54 -6.02 9.43 -8.05
CA HIS A 54 -5.05 9.81 -7.04
C HIS A 54 -5.74 10.15 -5.71
N ASN A 55 -6.78 11.01 -5.77
CA ASN A 55 -7.52 11.40 -4.56
C ASN A 55 -8.35 10.25 -4.00
N MET A 56 -8.92 9.42 -4.86
CA MET A 56 -9.68 8.25 -4.44
C MET A 56 -8.78 7.22 -3.73
N GLY A 57 -7.56 6.99 -4.25
CA GLY A 57 -6.59 6.13 -3.60
C GLY A 57 -6.22 6.61 -2.21
N GLN A 58 -6.06 7.93 -2.04
CA GLN A 58 -5.79 8.54 -0.74
C GLN A 58 -6.94 8.34 0.25
N LEU A 59 -8.17 8.44 -0.24
CA LEU A 59 -9.35 8.22 0.59
C LEU A 59 -9.42 6.77 1.07
N VAL A 60 -9.16 5.82 0.17
CA VAL A 60 -9.15 4.40 0.52
C VAL A 60 -8.04 4.11 1.53
N ALA A 61 -6.86 4.70 1.36
CA ALA A 61 -5.75 4.53 2.29
C ALA A 61 -6.12 4.99 3.70
N ARG A 62 -6.80 6.13 3.81
CA ARG A 62 -7.26 6.64 5.11
C ARG A 62 -8.25 5.70 5.79
N GLU A 63 -9.16 5.13 5.01
CA GLU A 63 -10.14 4.19 5.57
C GLU A 63 -9.48 2.89 6.04
N ILE A 64 -8.47 2.40 5.32
CA ILE A 64 -7.70 1.23 5.74
C ILE A 64 -6.98 1.51 7.05
N GLU A 65 -6.37 2.68 7.19
CA GLU A 65 -5.65 3.06 8.40
C GLU A 65 -6.58 3.21 9.59
N LYS A 66 -7.79 3.75 9.39
CA LYS A 66 -8.81 3.84 10.45
C LYS A 66 -9.24 2.46 10.93
N ALA A 67 -9.23 1.47 10.06
CA ALA A 67 -9.61 0.11 10.42
C ALA A 67 -8.46 -0.67 11.07
N GLY A 68 -7.28 -0.06 11.21
CA GLY A 68 -6.14 -0.69 11.88
C GLY A 68 -5.15 -1.36 10.94
N GLY A 69 -5.27 -1.16 9.64
CA GLY A 69 -4.33 -1.68 8.66
C GLY A 69 -3.27 -0.66 8.28
N LEU A 70 -2.22 -1.13 7.62
CA LEU A 70 -1.21 -0.29 7.01
C LEU A 70 -1.44 -0.28 5.50
N ALA A 71 -1.73 0.88 4.92
CA ALA A 71 -2.02 1.00 3.50
C ALA A 71 -0.75 1.27 2.71
N LYS A 72 -0.56 0.53 1.61
CA LYS A 72 0.51 0.75 0.63
C LYS A 72 -0.11 0.75 -0.75
N GLU A 73 0.11 1.82 -1.51
CA GLU A 73 -0.49 1.99 -2.83
C GLU A 73 0.53 1.74 -3.93
N PHE A 74 0.07 1.14 -5.03
CA PHE A 74 0.84 1.07 -6.27
C PHE A 74 -0.09 1.29 -7.44
N ASN A 75 0.47 1.78 -8.55
CA ASN A 75 -0.32 2.05 -9.75
C ASN A 75 -0.06 1.00 -10.82
N THR A 76 -1.14 0.54 -11.43
CA THR A 76 -1.09 -0.31 -12.63
C THR A 76 -1.13 0.58 -13.87
N ILE A 77 -1.04 -0.02 -15.04
CA ILE A 77 -1.20 0.75 -16.28
C ILE A 77 -2.64 1.24 -16.41
N ALA A 78 -2.81 2.41 -17.03
CA ALA A 78 -4.11 2.95 -17.38
C ALA A 78 -4.31 2.77 -18.87
N VAL A 79 -5.47 2.24 -19.27
CA VAL A 79 -5.81 2.00 -20.67
C VAL A 79 -6.90 2.97 -21.12
N ASP A 80 -6.68 3.63 -22.26
CA ASP A 80 -7.65 4.56 -22.83
C ASP A 80 -7.57 4.51 -24.35
N ASP A 81 -8.71 4.62 -25.00
CA ASP A 81 -8.80 4.52 -26.46
C ASP A 81 -8.20 5.71 -27.19
N GLY A 82 -8.10 6.85 -26.54
CA GLY A 82 -7.66 8.09 -27.17
C GLY A 82 -6.16 8.40 -27.06
N ILE A 83 -5.48 7.74 -26.15
CA ILE A 83 -4.09 8.08 -25.85
C ILE A 83 -3.22 6.84 -25.70
#